data_8cf8a947c4d567fcea230ff7e187344f
#
_entry.id   8cf8a947c4d567fcea230ff7e187344f
#
_cell.length_a   1.000
_cell.length_b   1.000
_cell.length_c   1.000
_cell.angle_alpha   90.00
_cell.angle_beta   90.00
_cell.angle_gamma   90.00
#
_symmetry.space_group_name_H-M   'P 1'
#
loop_
_entity.id
_entity.type
_entity.pdbx_description
1 polymer ?
#
loop_
_entity_poly.entity_id
_entity_poly.type
_entity_poly.pdbx_seq_one_letter_code
_entity_poly.pdbx_strand_id
1 'polypeptide(L)'
;PKNGVASFYQELEEKAKEMLKLDKFVLFFGGDHSISVPLEKAFYEKYHNLDKHPVIIHIDAHMDILDEYMGSNMSHACPNRRALDNGYQVGDINMVGIRSYEDGEVKFYHEHPELNVITADMFRELGYQKVVEKIKNRYDSNAVFYLSFDIDAIDPSYAPGTGTPETFGLTPLQMREFLTLAFKKLDIKAMDLVEISPKLDCNDITSWLGLKLIYEIIYQKFLKK
;
A
#
# COMPACT_ATOMS: atom_id res chain seq x y z
N PRO A 1 -6.47 -21.15 7.55
CA PRO A 1 -5.64 -21.34 8.74
C PRO A 1 -6.25 -22.43 9.65
N LYS A 2 -5.43 -23.28 10.27
CA LYS A 2 -5.92 -24.36 11.15
C LYS A 2 -6.66 -23.84 12.39
N ASN A 3 -6.42 -22.61 12.79
CA ASN A 3 -6.88 -21.99 14.04
C ASN A 3 -7.78 -20.75 13.83
N GLY A 4 -8.27 -20.51 12.62
CA GLY A 4 -9.12 -19.36 12.29
C GLY A 4 -8.33 -18.11 11.84
N VAL A 5 -9.06 -17.11 11.35
CA VAL A 5 -8.49 -15.90 10.74
C VAL A 5 -7.73 -15.04 11.76
N ALA A 6 -8.28 -14.89 12.97
CA ALA A 6 -7.64 -14.08 14.02
C ALA A 6 -6.25 -14.60 14.42
N SER A 7 -6.09 -15.92 14.55
CA SER A 7 -4.78 -16.52 14.88
C SER A 7 -3.79 -16.35 13.74
N PHE A 8 -4.25 -16.38 12.49
CA PHE A 8 -3.40 -16.12 11.33
C PHE A 8 -2.83 -14.69 11.35
N TYR A 9 -3.65 -13.69 11.62
CA TYR A 9 -3.17 -12.31 11.70
C TYR A 9 -2.19 -12.11 12.86
N GLN A 10 -2.42 -12.76 14.00
CA GLN A 10 -1.48 -12.69 15.11
C GLN A 10 -0.12 -13.32 14.73
N GLU A 11 -0.13 -14.50 14.12
CA GLU A 11 1.09 -15.17 13.65
C GLU A 11 1.83 -14.32 12.59
N LEU A 12 1.08 -13.67 11.68
CA LEU A 12 1.66 -12.78 10.66
C LEU A 12 2.29 -11.53 11.29
N GLU A 13 1.63 -10.92 12.27
CA GLU A 13 2.17 -9.77 13.02
C GLU A 13 3.47 -10.13 13.72
N GLU A 14 3.52 -11.29 14.41
CA GLU A 14 4.73 -11.76 15.07
C GLU A 14 5.88 -11.98 14.08
N LYS A 15 5.59 -12.59 12.92
CA LYS A 15 6.58 -12.79 11.86
C LYS A 15 7.06 -11.48 11.25
N ALA A 16 6.15 -10.52 11.04
CA ALA A 16 6.51 -9.19 10.57
C ALA A 16 7.45 -8.48 11.56
N LYS A 17 7.16 -8.57 12.86
CA LYS A 17 8.03 -8.03 13.92
C LYS A 17 9.42 -8.69 13.91
N GLU A 18 9.52 -10.01 13.72
CA GLU A 18 10.80 -10.71 13.59
C GLU A 18 11.60 -10.19 12.38
N MET A 19 10.97 -10.09 11.21
CA MET A 19 11.63 -9.63 9.99
C MET A 19 12.07 -8.18 10.10
N LEU A 20 11.23 -7.32 10.62
CA LEU A 20 11.56 -5.90 10.80
C LEU A 20 12.73 -5.69 11.76
N LYS A 21 12.97 -6.57 12.77
CA LYS A 21 14.13 -6.49 13.67
C LYS A 21 15.48 -6.64 12.95
N LEU A 22 15.51 -7.23 11.77
CA LEU A 22 16.74 -7.39 10.98
C LEU A 22 17.35 -6.07 10.47
N ASP A 23 16.62 -4.96 10.60
CA ASP A 23 16.99 -3.63 10.11
C ASP A 23 17.38 -3.62 8.61
N LYS A 24 16.65 -4.41 7.84
CA LYS A 24 16.73 -4.49 6.38
C LYS A 24 15.43 -3.99 5.78
N PHE A 25 15.48 -3.66 4.49
CA PHE A 25 14.26 -3.49 3.72
C PHE A 25 13.51 -4.82 3.67
N VAL A 26 12.24 -4.82 4.05
CA VAL A 26 11.40 -6.02 4.08
C VAL A 26 10.33 -5.88 3.02
N LEU A 27 10.19 -6.93 2.22
CA LEU A 27 9.15 -7.07 1.21
C LEU A 27 8.29 -8.27 1.57
N PHE A 28 6.99 -8.03 1.73
CA PHE A 28 5.99 -9.07 1.93
C PHE A 28 5.23 -9.30 0.61
N PHE A 29 4.98 -10.57 0.32
CA PHE A 29 4.08 -10.95 -0.77
C PHE A 29 2.79 -11.44 -0.19
N GLY A 30 1.71 -10.79 -0.59
CA GLY A 30 0.42 -11.04 -0.01
C GLY A 30 -0.42 -12.09 -0.66
N GLY A 31 -1.55 -12.31 -0.01
CA GLY A 31 -2.84 -12.69 -0.47
C GLY A 31 -3.68 -11.46 -0.78
N ASP A 32 -4.87 -11.38 -0.16
CA ASP A 32 -5.72 -10.19 -0.23
C ASP A 32 -5.17 -9.05 0.64
N HIS A 33 -5.71 -7.83 0.46
CA HIS A 33 -5.20 -6.63 1.12
C HIS A 33 -5.34 -6.64 2.65
N SER A 34 -6.14 -7.51 3.23
CA SER A 34 -6.31 -7.62 4.68
C SER A 34 -5.01 -7.99 5.43
N ILE A 35 -4.03 -8.60 4.74
CA ILE A 35 -2.74 -8.91 5.36
C ILE A 35 -1.96 -7.67 5.76
N SER A 36 -2.22 -6.52 5.13
CA SER A 36 -1.53 -5.26 5.45
C SER A 36 -1.85 -4.79 6.86
N VAL A 37 -3.01 -5.14 7.43
CA VAL A 37 -3.39 -4.80 8.81
C VAL A 37 -2.32 -5.19 9.85
N PRO A 38 -1.93 -6.47 10.00
CA PRO A 38 -0.88 -6.85 10.94
C PRO A 38 0.53 -6.39 10.52
N LEU A 39 0.79 -6.21 9.23
CA LEU A 39 2.09 -5.76 8.73
C LEU A 39 2.33 -4.29 9.05
N GLU A 40 1.36 -3.42 8.79
CA GLU A 40 1.39 -2.01 9.11
C GLU A 40 1.43 -1.75 10.62
N LYS A 41 0.69 -2.56 11.41
CA LYS A 41 0.76 -2.51 12.88
C LYS A 41 2.17 -2.81 13.38
N ALA A 42 2.79 -3.89 12.90
CA ALA A 42 4.16 -4.25 13.26
C ALA A 42 5.16 -3.16 12.86
N PHE A 43 4.96 -2.52 11.71
CA PHE A 43 5.75 -1.40 11.24
C PHE A 43 5.60 -0.18 12.14
N TYR A 44 4.35 0.21 12.46
CA TYR A 44 4.06 1.31 13.36
C TYR A 44 4.76 1.13 14.71
N GLU A 45 4.54 -0.01 15.37
CA GLU A 45 5.12 -0.29 16.68
C GLU A 45 6.65 -0.20 16.67
N LYS A 46 7.31 -0.76 15.64
CA LYS A 46 8.77 -0.67 15.52
C LYS A 46 9.26 0.76 15.45
N TYR A 47 8.74 1.53 14.50
CA TYR A 47 9.31 2.84 14.18
C TYR A 47 8.86 3.92 15.15
N HIS A 48 7.63 3.84 15.68
CA HIS A 48 7.17 4.71 16.75
C HIS A 48 8.03 4.55 18.02
N ASN A 49 8.39 3.32 18.38
CA ASN A 49 9.28 3.03 19.51
C ASN A 49 10.74 3.48 19.28
N LEU A 50 11.12 3.84 18.06
CA LEU A 50 12.40 4.44 17.71
C LEU A 50 12.32 5.97 17.51
N ASP A 51 11.28 6.60 18.02
CA ASP A 51 10.99 8.03 17.86
C ASP A 51 10.95 8.49 16.39
N LYS A 52 10.55 7.58 15.49
CA LYS A 52 10.29 7.87 14.08
C LYS A 52 8.84 8.18 13.86
N HIS A 53 8.54 8.77 12.71
CA HIS A 53 7.18 9.06 12.27
C HIS A 53 6.77 8.04 11.17
N PRO A 54 6.04 6.96 11.52
CA PRO A 54 5.56 5.99 10.55
C PRO A 54 4.47 6.57 9.67
N VAL A 55 4.60 6.37 8.36
CA VAL A 55 3.69 6.88 7.33
C VAL A 55 3.35 5.76 6.35
N ILE A 56 2.11 5.70 5.89
CA ILE A 56 1.64 4.75 4.87
C ILE A 56 1.56 5.45 3.50
N ILE A 57 2.06 4.77 2.48
CA ILE A 57 1.74 5.03 1.08
C ILE A 57 0.92 3.84 0.60
N HIS A 58 -0.36 4.06 0.39
CA HIS A 58 -1.33 3.08 -0.08
C HIS A 58 -1.56 3.30 -1.58
N ILE A 59 -1.09 2.39 -2.40
CA ILE A 59 -1.22 2.41 -3.87
C ILE A 59 -2.31 1.43 -4.25
N ASP A 60 -3.43 1.92 -4.77
CA ASP A 60 -4.64 1.12 -4.93
C ASP A 60 -5.65 1.81 -5.87
N ALA A 61 -6.60 1.06 -6.39
CA ALA A 61 -7.82 1.60 -6.97
C ALA A 61 -8.82 2.06 -5.91
N HIS A 62 -8.81 1.41 -4.74
CA HIS A 62 -9.77 1.54 -3.64
C HIS A 62 -9.18 2.34 -2.47
N MET A 63 -10.03 2.89 -1.61
CA MET A 63 -9.55 3.60 -0.42
C MET A 63 -9.28 2.67 0.76
N ASP A 64 -9.97 1.54 0.85
CA ASP A 64 -9.81 0.52 1.89
C ASP A 64 -9.85 1.06 3.32
N ILE A 65 -10.74 2.04 3.55
CA ILE A 65 -10.87 2.76 4.83
C ILE A 65 -12.25 2.55 5.48
N LEU A 66 -12.98 1.54 5.02
CA LEU A 66 -14.25 1.15 5.65
C LEU A 66 -14.01 0.60 7.07
N ASP A 67 -14.92 0.90 7.96
CA ASP A 67 -14.87 0.35 9.33
C ASP A 67 -15.17 -1.15 9.35
N GLU A 68 -16.10 -1.57 8.48
CA GLU A 68 -16.51 -2.96 8.30
C GLU A 68 -16.93 -3.20 6.85
N TYR A 69 -16.61 -4.37 6.31
CA TYR A 69 -17.07 -4.81 5.00
C TYR A 69 -17.54 -6.27 5.07
N MET A 70 -18.75 -6.55 4.57
CA MET A 70 -19.36 -7.88 4.59
C MET A 70 -19.35 -8.58 5.96
N GLY A 71 -19.57 -7.83 7.05
CA GLY A 71 -19.61 -8.35 8.42
C GLY A 71 -18.25 -8.61 9.06
N SER A 72 -17.16 -8.06 8.48
CA SER A 72 -15.82 -8.17 9.03
C SER A 72 -15.09 -6.82 9.00
N ASN A 73 -14.52 -6.43 10.13
CA ASN A 73 -13.61 -5.30 10.23
C ASN A 73 -12.15 -5.67 9.86
N MET A 74 -11.89 -6.95 9.59
CA MET A 74 -10.62 -7.50 9.13
C MET A 74 -10.70 -7.93 7.67
N SER A 75 -11.42 -7.16 6.86
CA SER A 75 -11.57 -7.36 5.41
C SER A 75 -10.47 -6.64 4.64
N HIS A 76 -10.28 -7.02 3.37
CA HIS A 76 -9.42 -6.32 2.41
C HIS A 76 -9.83 -4.84 2.22
N ALA A 77 -11.11 -4.48 2.44
CA ALA A 77 -11.58 -3.08 2.35
C ALA A 77 -11.37 -2.25 3.63
N CYS A 78 -10.61 -2.76 4.62
CA CYS A 78 -10.47 -2.11 5.93
C CYS A 78 -9.03 -1.80 6.40
N PRO A 79 -7.94 -2.11 5.67
CA PRO A 79 -6.57 -1.93 6.18
C PRO A 79 -6.30 -0.51 6.68
N ASN A 80 -6.61 0.51 5.91
CA ASN A 80 -6.37 1.89 6.29
C ASN A 80 -7.19 2.32 7.53
N ARG A 81 -8.39 1.78 7.71
CA ARG A 81 -9.16 2.00 8.93
C ARG A 81 -8.51 1.34 10.13
N ARG A 82 -8.03 0.12 9.98
CA ARG A 82 -7.29 -0.59 11.04
C ARG A 82 -5.94 0.05 11.35
N ALA A 83 -5.30 0.70 10.37
CA ALA A 83 -4.10 1.49 10.63
C ALA A 83 -4.37 2.61 11.64
N LEU A 84 -5.51 3.32 11.53
CA LEU A 84 -5.90 4.35 12.50
C LEU A 84 -6.09 3.77 13.92
N ASP A 85 -6.71 2.60 14.03
CA ASP A 85 -6.87 1.93 15.32
C ASP A 85 -5.52 1.50 15.93
N ASN A 86 -4.51 1.28 15.09
CA ASN A 86 -3.15 0.90 15.48
C ASN A 86 -2.23 2.08 15.77
N GLY A 87 -2.71 3.33 15.69
CA GLY A 87 -2.00 4.52 16.13
C GLY A 87 -1.59 5.52 15.06
N TYR A 88 -1.71 5.18 13.76
CA TYR A 88 -1.53 6.15 12.69
C TYR A 88 -2.56 7.28 12.79
N GLN A 89 -2.17 8.48 12.42
CA GLN A 89 -3.10 9.58 12.25
C GLN A 89 -3.64 9.57 10.81
N VAL A 90 -4.79 10.18 10.58
CA VAL A 90 -5.38 10.25 9.22
C VAL A 90 -4.40 10.92 8.23
N GLY A 91 -3.68 11.94 8.69
CA GLY A 91 -2.66 12.63 7.89
C GLY A 91 -1.43 11.80 7.54
N ASP A 92 -1.24 10.63 8.19
CA ASP A 92 -0.13 9.70 7.90
C ASP A 92 -0.44 8.73 6.74
N ILE A 93 -1.67 8.76 6.22
CA ILE A 93 -2.10 7.90 5.12
C ILE A 93 -2.10 8.69 3.82
N ASN A 94 -1.36 8.21 2.84
CA ASN A 94 -1.29 8.80 1.49
C ASN A 94 -1.77 7.76 0.49
N MET A 95 -2.91 8.00 -0.11
CA MET A 95 -3.54 7.13 -1.09
C MET A 95 -3.19 7.58 -2.51
N VAL A 96 -2.83 6.65 -3.39
CA VAL A 96 -2.38 6.94 -4.76
C VAL A 96 -3.04 5.98 -5.74
N GLY A 97 -3.73 6.50 -6.74
CA GLY A 97 -4.38 5.70 -7.78
C GLY A 97 -5.88 5.53 -7.61
N ILE A 98 -6.45 6.10 -6.56
CA ILE A 98 -7.84 5.91 -6.16
C ILE A 98 -8.82 6.32 -7.27
N ARG A 99 -9.81 5.45 -7.53
CA ARG A 99 -10.86 5.69 -8.55
C ARG A 99 -12.16 4.91 -8.31
N SER A 100 -12.16 4.07 -7.26
CA SER A 100 -13.33 3.34 -6.80
C SER A 100 -13.48 3.55 -5.29
N TYR A 101 -14.69 3.83 -4.84
CA TYR A 101 -14.95 4.14 -3.43
C TYR A 101 -16.42 3.93 -3.08
N GLU A 102 -16.66 3.54 -1.86
CA GLU A 102 -17.99 3.38 -1.26
C GLU A 102 -18.47 4.68 -0.60
N ASP A 103 -19.79 4.84 -0.45
CA ASP A 103 -20.38 6.03 0.18
C ASP A 103 -19.80 6.34 1.57
N GLY A 104 -19.48 5.30 2.35
CA GLY A 104 -18.86 5.43 3.67
C GLY A 104 -17.46 6.04 3.62
N GLU A 105 -16.70 5.72 2.58
CA GLU A 105 -15.34 6.23 2.35
C GLU A 105 -15.37 7.69 1.87
N VAL A 106 -16.32 8.02 0.98
CA VAL A 106 -16.55 9.39 0.54
C VAL A 106 -16.91 10.29 1.72
N LYS A 107 -17.79 9.81 2.61
CA LYS A 107 -18.13 10.53 3.83
C LYS A 107 -16.91 10.74 4.73
N PHE A 108 -16.14 9.67 4.96
CA PHE A 108 -14.91 9.73 5.75
C PHE A 108 -13.91 10.75 5.18
N TYR A 109 -13.71 10.75 3.86
CA TYR A 109 -12.83 11.70 3.18
C TYR A 109 -13.27 13.16 3.36
N HIS A 110 -14.58 13.44 3.31
CA HIS A 110 -15.10 14.80 3.53
C HIS A 110 -14.97 15.25 4.98
N GLU A 111 -15.04 14.34 5.93
CA GLU A 111 -14.88 14.63 7.35
C GLU A 111 -13.41 14.79 7.77
N HIS A 112 -12.47 14.30 6.94
CA HIS A 112 -11.04 14.25 7.23
C HIS A 112 -10.20 14.88 6.11
N PRO A 113 -10.16 16.23 6.01
CA PRO A 113 -9.42 16.93 4.94
C PRO A 113 -7.90 16.73 5.01
N GLU A 114 -7.37 16.22 6.12
CA GLU A 114 -5.97 15.84 6.28
C GLU A 114 -5.59 14.56 5.53
N LEU A 115 -6.55 13.70 5.15
CA LEU A 115 -6.32 12.51 4.35
C LEU A 115 -5.81 12.90 2.95
N ASN A 116 -4.65 12.39 2.57
CA ASN A 116 -4.06 12.72 1.28
C ASN A 116 -4.50 11.70 0.22
N VAL A 117 -5.51 12.02 -0.53
CA VAL A 117 -6.00 11.20 -1.65
C VAL A 117 -5.53 11.79 -2.97
N ILE A 118 -4.82 10.99 -3.75
CA ILE A 118 -4.38 11.30 -5.12
C ILE A 118 -5.07 10.31 -6.03
N THR A 119 -6.13 10.76 -6.68
CA THR A 119 -6.87 9.92 -7.63
C THR A 119 -6.03 9.56 -8.85
N ALA A 120 -6.44 8.54 -9.61
CA ALA A 120 -5.76 8.17 -10.86
C ALA A 120 -5.74 9.34 -11.86
N ASP A 121 -6.82 10.16 -11.91
CA ASP A 121 -6.87 11.38 -12.73
C ASP A 121 -5.87 12.43 -12.24
N MET A 122 -5.86 12.73 -10.96
CA MET A 122 -4.88 13.65 -10.36
C MET A 122 -3.45 13.18 -10.61
N PHE A 123 -3.19 11.87 -10.53
CA PHE A 123 -1.88 11.33 -10.83
C PHE A 123 -1.47 11.60 -12.27
N ARG A 124 -2.38 11.41 -13.23
CA ARG A 124 -2.14 11.71 -14.67
C ARG A 124 -1.86 13.19 -14.93
N GLU A 125 -2.64 14.06 -14.28
CA GLU A 125 -2.50 15.51 -14.42
C GLU A 125 -1.21 16.05 -13.80
N LEU A 126 -0.87 15.60 -12.61
CA LEU A 126 0.31 16.07 -11.87
C LEU A 126 1.62 15.48 -12.40
N GLY A 127 1.58 14.22 -12.81
CA GLY A 127 2.75 13.40 -13.08
C GLY A 127 3.42 12.89 -11.80
N TYR A 128 4.11 11.77 -11.93
CA TYR A 128 4.72 11.05 -10.80
C TYR A 128 5.69 11.90 -9.97
N GLN A 129 6.39 12.86 -10.58
CA GLN A 129 7.35 13.73 -9.88
C GLN A 129 6.65 14.58 -8.83
N LYS A 130 5.57 15.27 -9.22
CA LYS A 130 4.81 16.11 -8.30
C LYS A 130 4.07 15.30 -7.25
N VAL A 131 3.62 14.09 -7.60
CA VAL A 131 3.00 13.17 -6.63
C VAL A 131 3.98 12.80 -5.53
N VAL A 132 5.21 12.38 -5.87
CA VAL A 132 6.26 12.06 -4.89
C VAL A 132 6.63 13.29 -4.07
N GLU A 133 6.76 14.46 -4.69
CA GLU A 133 7.06 15.72 -3.99
C GLU A 133 5.93 16.11 -3.03
N LYS A 134 4.68 15.95 -3.45
CA LYS A 134 3.50 16.23 -2.60
C LYS A 134 3.51 15.36 -1.36
N ILE A 135 3.79 14.06 -1.49
CA ILE A 135 3.92 13.15 -0.34
C ILE A 135 5.09 13.59 0.54
N LYS A 136 6.28 13.76 -0.04
CA LYS A 136 7.49 14.11 0.69
C LYS A 136 7.35 15.38 1.52
N ASN A 137 6.75 16.42 0.95
CA ASN A 137 6.67 17.75 1.56
C ASN A 137 5.63 17.83 2.71
N ARG A 138 4.87 16.75 2.95
CA ARG A 138 3.95 16.65 4.10
C ARG A 138 4.66 16.34 5.40
N TYR A 139 5.87 15.79 5.34
CA TYR A 139 6.58 15.23 6.48
C TYR A 139 7.99 15.78 6.59
N ASP A 140 8.50 15.76 7.80
CA ASP A 140 9.90 16.10 8.08
C ASP A 140 10.86 14.92 7.79
N SER A 141 12.15 15.12 8.10
CA SER A 141 13.18 14.10 7.89
C SER A 141 13.07 12.89 8.83
N ASN A 142 12.14 12.92 9.80
CA ASN A 142 11.93 11.83 10.75
C ASN A 142 10.93 10.78 10.23
N ALA A 143 10.21 11.10 9.14
CA ALA A 143 9.26 10.19 8.54
C ALA A 143 9.92 8.96 7.92
N VAL A 144 9.34 7.80 8.18
CA VAL A 144 9.67 6.51 7.57
C VAL A 144 8.41 5.89 6.97
N PHE A 145 8.55 5.29 5.79
CA PHE A 145 7.40 4.92 4.99
C PHE A 145 7.24 3.40 4.90
N TYR A 146 6.00 2.94 5.10
CA TYR A 146 5.49 1.66 4.65
C TYR A 146 4.77 1.87 3.32
N LEU A 147 5.04 1.05 2.33
CA LEU A 147 4.39 1.12 1.03
C LEU A 147 3.52 -0.12 0.85
N SER A 148 2.20 0.04 0.92
CA SER A 148 1.24 -1.01 0.59
C SER A 148 0.84 -0.86 -0.88
N PHE A 149 1.04 -1.91 -1.67
CA PHE A 149 0.80 -1.88 -3.10
C PHE A 149 -0.17 -2.96 -3.53
N ASP A 150 -1.40 -2.53 -3.80
CA ASP A 150 -2.39 -3.33 -4.49
C ASP A 150 -2.13 -3.30 -5.99
N ILE A 151 -2.09 -4.46 -6.62
CA ILE A 151 -1.82 -4.56 -8.05
C ILE A 151 -2.95 -3.95 -8.90
N ASP A 152 -4.16 -3.83 -8.36
CA ASP A 152 -5.31 -3.26 -9.05
C ASP A 152 -5.25 -1.73 -9.22
N ALA A 153 -4.30 -1.05 -8.56
CA ALA A 153 -3.94 0.33 -8.91
C ALA A 153 -3.58 0.48 -10.39
N ILE A 154 -3.07 -0.60 -10.99
CA ILE A 154 -2.78 -0.68 -12.42
C ILE A 154 -4.06 -1.04 -13.19
N ASP A 155 -4.21 -0.43 -14.37
CA ASP A 155 -5.36 -0.68 -15.23
C ASP A 155 -5.47 -2.17 -15.62
N PRO A 156 -6.67 -2.78 -15.57
CA PRO A 156 -6.87 -4.20 -15.86
C PRO A 156 -6.53 -4.60 -17.29
N SER A 157 -6.36 -3.65 -18.21
CA SER A 157 -5.78 -3.96 -19.54
C SER A 157 -4.31 -4.40 -19.46
N TYR A 158 -3.62 -4.15 -18.35
CA TYR A 158 -2.24 -4.58 -18.08
C TYR A 158 -2.13 -5.57 -16.91
N ALA A 159 -3.05 -5.49 -15.95
CA ALA A 159 -3.05 -6.31 -14.73
C ALA A 159 -4.44 -6.92 -14.49
N PRO A 160 -4.91 -7.85 -15.34
CA PRO A 160 -6.25 -8.44 -15.20
C PRO A 160 -6.37 -9.45 -14.05
N GLY A 161 -5.26 -9.96 -13.51
CA GLY A 161 -5.22 -11.03 -12.52
C GLY A 161 -5.37 -10.52 -11.09
N THR A 162 -6.48 -9.84 -10.79
CA THR A 162 -6.85 -9.36 -9.45
C THR A 162 -8.31 -9.63 -9.15
N GLY A 163 -8.71 -9.52 -7.88
CA GLY A 163 -10.07 -9.81 -7.41
C GLY A 163 -11.08 -8.73 -7.77
N THR A 164 -10.67 -7.47 -7.72
CA THR A 164 -11.51 -6.26 -7.86
C THR A 164 -10.94 -5.31 -8.92
N PRO A 165 -10.90 -5.73 -10.20
CA PRO A 165 -10.29 -4.92 -11.25
C PRO A 165 -11.14 -3.68 -11.56
N GLU A 166 -10.50 -2.51 -11.55
CA GLU A 166 -11.12 -1.22 -11.87
C GLU A 166 -10.49 -0.59 -13.11
N THR A 167 -11.32 -0.14 -14.05
CA THR A 167 -10.86 0.54 -15.28
C THR A 167 -10.29 1.93 -15.01
N PHE A 168 -9.60 2.49 -16.02
CA PHE A 168 -8.98 3.82 -15.93
C PHE A 168 -7.86 3.92 -14.89
N GLY A 169 -7.16 2.81 -14.66
CA GLY A 169 -6.03 2.70 -13.77
C GLY A 169 -4.74 3.34 -14.29
N LEU A 170 -3.67 3.17 -13.53
CA LEU A 170 -2.34 3.62 -13.90
C LEU A 170 -1.70 2.62 -14.89
N THR A 171 -0.83 3.12 -15.77
CA THR A 171 -0.07 2.25 -16.64
C THR A 171 1.15 1.66 -15.91
N PRO A 172 1.69 0.50 -16.34
CA PRO A 172 2.93 -0.06 -15.80
C PRO A 172 4.11 0.91 -15.84
N LEU A 173 4.19 1.76 -16.88
CA LEU A 173 5.24 2.76 -17.00
C LEU A 173 5.12 3.85 -15.94
N GLN A 174 3.92 4.39 -15.74
CA GLN A 174 3.66 5.39 -14.70
C GLN A 174 3.99 4.84 -13.30
N MET A 175 3.58 3.60 -13.01
CA MET A 175 3.87 2.95 -11.74
C MET A 175 5.37 2.74 -11.55
N ARG A 176 6.08 2.23 -12.56
CA ARG A 176 7.55 2.07 -12.50
C ARG A 176 8.26 3.39 -12.22
N GLU A 177 7.86 4.46 -12.89
CA GLU A 177 8.48 5.79 -12.71
C GLU A 177 8.19 6.36 -11.31
N PHE A 178 6.95 6.19 -10.83
CA PHE A 178 6.57 6.58 -9.46
C PHE A 178 7.39 5.81 -8.42
N LEU A 179 7.42 4.48 -8.48
CA LEU A 179 8.18 3.64 -7.55
C LEU A 179 9.67 3.98 -7.58
N THR A 180 10.25 4.12 -8.78
CA THR A 180 11.66 4.52 -8.95
C THR A 180 11.99 5.80 -8.20
N LEU A 181 11.15 6.83 -8.32
CA LEU A 181 11.38 8.10 -7.68
C LEU A 181 11.06 8.06 -6.18
N ALA A 182 9.98 7.38 -5.78
CA ALA A 182 9.60 7.23 -4.39
C ALA A 182 10.72 6.54 -3.58
N PHE A 183 11.25 5.41 -4.06
CA PHE A 183 12.37 4.72 -3.41
C PHE A 183 13.68 5.52 -3.38
N LYS A 184 13.84 6.50 -4.26
CA LYS A 184 14.98 7.42 -4.26
C LYS A 184 14.82 8.60 -3.29
N LYS A 185 13.58 9.04 -3.06
CA LYS A 185 13.29 10.31 -2.38
C LYS A 185 12.70 10.15 -0.98
N LEU A 186 12.09 9.00 -0.69
CA LEU A 186 11.42 8.68 0.55
C LEU A 186 12.17 7.55 1.27
N ASP A 187 12.17 7.59 2.60
CA ASP A 187 12.81 6.53 3.40
C ASP A 187 11.87 5.34 3.59
N ILE A 188 11.60 4.62 2.49
CA ILE A 188 10.75 3.44 2.49
C ILE A 188 11.52 2.27 3.12
N LYS A 189 11.02 1.75 4.25
CA LYS A 189 11.66 0.69 5.04
C LYS A 189 11.07 -0.69 4.82
N ALA A 190 9.78 -0.75 4.50
CA ALA A 190 9.09 -1.98 4.19
C ALA A 190 7.99 -1.75 3.16
N MET A 191 7.57 -2.83 2.51
CA MET A 191 6.40 -2.81 1.63
C MET A 191 5.73 -4.17 1.58
N ASP A 192 4.49 -4.18 1.15
CA ASP A 192 3.81 -5.36 0.61
C ASP A 192 3.41 -5.18 -0.85
N LEU A 193 3.15 -6.30 -1.51
CA LEU A 193 2.51 -6.39 -2.82
C LEU A 193 1.38 -7.39 -2.70
N VAL A 194 0.14 -6.95 -2.90
CA VAL A 194 -1.08 -7.70 -2.61
C VAL A 194 -1.99 -7.81 -3.83
N GLU A 195 -3.05 -8.59 -3.69
CA GLU A 195 -4.16 -8.81 -4.63
C GLU A 195 -3.77 -9.40 -6.00
N ILE A 196 -2.55 -9.89 -6.18
CA ILE A 196 -2.25 -10.70 -7.36
C ILE A 196 -2.93 -12.06 -7.21
N SER A 197 -3.87 -12.35 -8.10
CA SER A 197 -4.59 -13.62 -8.15
C SER A 197 -4.23 -14.41 -9.41
N PRO A 198 -3.28 -15.37 -9.34
CA PRO A 198 -2.87 -16.15 -10.51
C PRO A 198 -4.01 -16.97 -11.14
N LYS A 199 -5.05 -17.30 -10.36
CA LYS A 199 -6.22 -18.04 -10.87
C LYS A 199 -7.15 -17.19 -11.74
N LEU A 200 -7.10 -15.87 -11.57
CA LEU A 200 -7.87 -14.90 -12.38
C LEU A 200 -7.00 -14.30 -13.49
N ASP A 201 -5.69 -14.56 -13.48
CA ASP A 201 -4.73 -13.96 -14.39
C ASP A 201 -4.81 -14.58 -15.80
N CYS A 202 -4.49 -13.78 -16.81
CA CYS A 202 -4.44 -14.21 -18.21
C CYS A 202 -2.98 -14.43 -18.59
N ASN A 203 -2.59 -15.70 -18.77
CA ASN A 203 -1.21 -16.08 -19.13
C ASN A 203 -0.14 -15.47 -18.20
N ASP A 204 -0.43 -15.38 -16.91
CA ASP A 204 0.46 -14.85 -15.87
C ASP A 204 0.92 -13.39 -16.11
N ILE A 205 0.19 -12.60 -16.91
CA ILE A 205 0.58 -11.22 -17.26
C ILE A 205 0.73 -10.36 -16.00
N THR A 206 -0.24 -10.43 -15.09
CA THR A 206 -0.23 -9.66 -13.83
C THR A 206 0.91 -10.12 -12.92
N SER A 207 1.09 -11.42 -12.80
CA SER A 207 2.16 -12.03 -12.00
C SER A 207 3.55 -11.61 -12.51
N TRP A 208 3.76 -11.63 -13.84
CA TRP A 208 5.00 -11.14 -14.46
C TRP A 208 5.20 -9.64 -14.27
N LEU A 209 4.12 -8.85 -14.35
CA LEU A 209 4.18 -7.42 -14.11
C LEU A 209 4.60 -7.11 -12.67
N GLY A 210 3.95 -7.74 -11.69
CA GLY A 210 4.30 -7.61 -10.28
C GLY A 210 5.78 -7.95 -10.02
N LEU A 211 6.24 -9.09 -10.55
CA LEU A 211 7.63 -9.50 -10.45
C LEU A 211 8.58 -8.47 -11.08
N LYS A 212 8.22 -7.90 -12.23
CA LYS A 212 9.04 -6.90 -12.92
C LYS A 212 9.17 -5.60 -12.13
N LEU A 213 8.08 -5.15 -11.50
CA LEU A 213 8.09 -3.97 -10.64
C LEU A 213 8.96 -4.21 -9.38
N ILE A 214 8.90 -5.40 -8.80
CA ILE A 214 9.78 -5.78 -7.67
C ILE A 214 11.25 -5.77 -8.09
N TYR A 215 11.60 -6.27 -9.27
CA TYR A 215 12.99 -6.18 -9.75
C TYR A 215 13.46 -4.73 -9.90
N GLU A 216 12.59 -3.85 -10.38
CA GLU A 216 12.91 -2.40 -10.46
C GLU A 216 13.17 -1.81 -9.07
N ILE A 217 12.31 -2.12 -8.09
CA ILE A 217 12.48 -1.67 -6.71
C ILE A 217 13.81 -2.16 -6.11
N ILE A 218 14.12 -3.45 -6.25
CA ILE A 218 15.38 -4.03 -5.78
C ILE A 218 16.58 -3.34 -6.45
N TYR A 219 16.49 -3.10 -7.77
CA TYR A 219 17.55 -2.39 -8.49
C TYR A 219 17.76 -0.98 -7.94
N GLN A 220 16.68 -0.21 -7.78
CA GLN A 220 16.77 1.17 -7.25
C GLN A 220 17.29 1.22 -5.81
N LYS A 221 16.85 0.27 -4.97
CA LYS A 221 17.18 0.25 -3.54
C LYS A 221 18.63 -0.20 -3.27
N PHE A 222 19.14 -1.16 -4.04
CA PHE A 222 20.38 -1.85 -3.69
C PHE A 222 21.47 -1.82 -4.74
N LEU A 223 21.16 -1.67 -6.01
CA LEU A 223 22.13 -1.83 -7.10
C LEU A 223 22.49 -0.52 -7.80
N LYS A 224 21.60 0.46 -7.76
CA LYS A 224 21.87 1.78 -8.33
C LYS A 224 22.70 2.59 -7.33
N LYS A 225 24.01 2.65 -7.57
CA LYS A 225 24.93 3.55 -6.87
C LYS A 225 24.85 4.97 -7.41
#